data_9e9f483e99e94d0e32ed359297cf8d6b
#
_entry.id   9e9f483e99e94d0e32ed359297cf8d6b
#
_cell.length_a   1.000
_cell.length_b   1.000
_cell.length_c   1.000
_cell.angle_alpha   90.00
_cell.angle_beta   90.00
_cell.angle_gamma   90.00
#
_symmetry.space_group_name_H-M   'P 1'
#
loop_
_entity.id
_entity.type
_entity.pdbx_description
1 polymer ?
#
loop_
_entity_poly.entity_id
_entity_poly.type
_entity_poly.pdbx_seq_one_letter_code
_entity_poly.pdbx_strand_id
1 'polypeptide(L)'
;MRRASWLFLAPLLFAFGCRRPDVEAFQRQPPPVTVTVHMPSQVSGREGFQKEYAAALRARLATRLVVVPEGVTPPVGAAELRVDIRDLSPAPGPVSPALVGATTGAAVGILSAAMGNREGAFFDGLFWGMWAGSQAAENRDRTEWRLGYRPPVIRAEARLIQPGNPEPLWVASIDPYEVVEAMDPLPAGSRDDEGRIREEEAKGFARVVVRRLSEDFHMLAVTEQRFYQPPPAKPEASLQTAPRKEQEP
;
A
#
# COMPACT_ATOMS: atom_id res chain seq x y z
N MET A 1 49.61 22.36 24.51
CA MET A 1 48.46 21.47 24.76
C MET A 1 47.18 22.18 24.37
N ARG A 2 46.73 22.04 23.12
CA ARG A 2 45.39 22.48 22.62
C ARG A 2 45.11 21.77 21.30
N ARG A 3 44.65 20.51 21.34
CA ARG A 3 44.16 19.75 20.18
C ARG A 3 43.10 18.79 20.66
N ALA A 4 41.89 19.23 20.90
CA ALA A 4 40.75 18.31 21.10
C ALA A 4 39.39 19.07 21.04
N SER A 5 39.07 19.75 19.94
CA SER A 5 37.74 20.39 19.85
C SER A 5 37.06 20.26 18.47
N TRP A 6 37.61 19.47 17.54
CA TRP A 6 37.06 19.36 16.17
C TRP A 6 36.28 18.06 15.91
N LEU A 7 36.23 17.14 16.88
CA LEU A 7 35.58 15.83 16.73
C LEU A 7 34.09 15.82 17.07
N PHE A 8 33.53 16.91 17.62
CA PHE A 8 32.10 16.96 17.98
C PHE A 8 31.20 17.69 17.01
N LEU A 9 31.74 18.32 15.95
CA LEU A 9 30.92 19.05 14.94
C LEU A 9 30.49 18.18 13.74
N ALA A 10 31.12 17.05 13.51
CA ALA A 10 30.82 16.18 12.40
C ALA A 10 29.46 15.45 12.47
N PRO A 11 28.94 15.01 13.64
CA PRO A 11 27.64 14.34 13.67
C PRO A 11 26.43 15.25 13.54
N LEU A 12 26.58 16.57 13.77
CA LEU A 12 25.47 17.52 13.65
C LEU A 12 25.13 17.89 12.20
N LEU A 13 26.05 17.72 11.27
CA LEU A 13 25.81 17.99 9.85
C LEU A 13 25.06 16.86 9.12
N PHE A 14 25.02 15.65 9.68
CA PHE A 14 24.26 14.53 9.12
C PHE A 14 22.79 14.50 9.57
N ALA A 15 22.38 15.31 10.53
CA ALA A 15 21.01 15.36 11.02
C ALA A 15 20.07 16.24 10.16
N PHE A 16 20.60 17.05 9.27
CA PHE A 16 19.80 17.71 8.22
C PHE A 16 19.69 16.74 7.05
N GLY A 17 18.83 15.72 7.20
CA GLY A 17 18.41 14.90 6.09
C GLY A 17 17.98 15.83 4.96
N CYS A 18 18.60 15.70 3.79
CA CYS A 18 18.23 16.43 2.57
C CYS A 18 16.76 16.13 2.28
N ARG A 19 15.85 16.93 2.85
CA ARG A 19 14.45 16.88 2.44
C ARG A 19 14.42 17.28 0.98
N ARG A 20 13.90 16.40 0.14
CA ARG A 20 13.73 16.67 -1.28
C ARG A 20 12.75 17.85 -1.42
N PRO A 21 13.10 18.91 -2.14
CA PRO A 21 12.25 20.10 -2.29
C PRO A 21 10.87 19.75 -2.87
N ASP A 22 10.80 18.71 -3.70
CA ASP A 22 9.57 18.21 -4.31
C ASP A 22 8.60 17.64 -3.29
N VAL A 23 9.13 16.94 -2.27
CA VAL A 23 8.33 16.39 -1.16
C VAL A 23 7.75 17.53 -0.32
N GLU A 24 8.52 18.57 -0.04
CA GLU A 24 8.03 19.73 0.70
C GLU A 24 6.97 20.51 -0.09
N ALA A 25 7.15 20.66 -1.40
CA ALA A 25 6.18 21.29 -2.27
C ALA A 25 4.85 20.52 -2.26
N PHE A 26 4.92 19.19 -2.38
CA PHE A 26 3.75 18.32 -2.29
C PHE A 26 3.05 18.42 -0.93
N GLN A 27 3.81 18.46 0.17
CA GLN A 27 3.23 18.60 1.52
C GLN A 27 2.49 19.92 1.72
N ARG A 28 3.03 21.03 1.18
CA ARG A 28 2.42 22.37 1.31
C ARG A 28 1.14 22.50 0.49
N GLN A 29 1.15 22.00 -0.73
CA GLN A 29 0.03 22.12 -1.66
C GLN A 29 -0.08 20.85 -2.51
N PRO A 30 -0.68 19.79 -1.97
CA PRO A 30 -0.84 18.55 -2.69
C PRO A 30 -1.76 18.75 -3.91
N PRO A 31 -1.30 18.38 -5.11
CA PRO A 31 -2.16 18.38 -6.29
C PRO A 31 -3.23 17.30 -6.17
N PRO A 32 -4.29 17.34 -7.00
CA PRO A 32 -5.21 16.23 -7.11
C PRO A 32 -4.48 14.93 -7.48
N VAL A 33 -4.93 13.81 -6.94
CA VAL A 33 -4.28 12.51 -7.10
C VAL A 33 -5.17 11.55 -7.87
N THR A 34 -4.63 10.93 -8.91
CA THR A 34 -5.23 9.78 -9.58
C THR A 34 -4.77 8.49 -8.90
N VAL A 35 -5.59 7.44 -8.98
CA VAL A 35 -5.28 6.13 -8.40
C VAL A 35 -5.32 5.08 -9.50
N THR A 36 -4.20 4.38 -9.68
CA THR A 36 -4.05 3.28 -10.64
C THR A 36 -3.60 2.02 -9.90
N VAL A 37 -4.28 0.91 -10.13
CA VAL A 37 -3.92 -0.39 -9.56
C VAL A 37 -3.60 -1.37 -10.69
N HIS A 38 -2.44 -1.99 -10.63
CA HIS A 38 -2.01 -3.03 -11.56
C HIS A 38 -1.97 -4.38 -10.84
N MET A 39 -2.51 -5.40 -11.47
CA MET A 39 -2.51 -6.77 -10.95
C MET A 39 -1.84 -7.74 -11.93
N PRO A 40 -1.26 -8.83 -11.42
CA PRO A 40 -0.71 -9.91 -12.25
C PRO A 40 -1.77 -10.48 -13.20
N SER A 41 -1.35 -10.89 -14.39
CA SER A 41 -2.25 -11.43 -15.42
C SER A 41 -2.92 -12.76 -15.04
N GLN A 42 -2.29 -13.51 -14.15
CA GLN A 42 -2.76 -14.81 -13.69
C GLN A 42 -3.90 -14.76 -12.65
N VAL A 43 -4.26 -13.58 -12.17
CA VAL A 43 -5.37 -13.44 -11.21
C VAL A 43 -6.69 -13.60 -11.95
N SER A 44 -7.49 -14.60 -11.56
CA SER A 44 -8.85 -14.80 -12.09
C SER A 44 -9.74 -13.62 -11.69
N GLY A 45 -10.58 -13.14 -12.62
CA GLY A 45 -11.44 -11.98 -12.37
C GLY A 45 -10.70 -10.67 -12.17
N ARG A 46 -9.48 -10.56 -12.68
CA ARG A 46 -8.54 -9.45 -12.51
C ARG A 46 -9.17 -8.06 -12.62
N GLU A 47 -10.02 -7.83 -13.62
CA GLU A 47 -10.63 -6.49 -13.81
C GLU A 47 -11.56 -6.10 -12.65
N GLY A 48 -12.34 -7.06 -12.13
CA GLY A 48 -13.17 -6.84 -10.95
C GLY A 48 -12.32 -6.48 -9.73
N PHE A 49 -11.28 -7.24 -9.44
CA PHE A 49 -10.34 -6.95 -8.35
C PHE A 49 -9.68 -5.58 -8.51
N GLN A 50 -9.17 -5.23 -9.68
CA GLN A 50 -8.55 -3.93 -9.92
C GLN A 50 -9.50 -2.79 -9.60
N LYS A 51 -10.76 -2.88 -10.02
CA LYS A 51 -11.79 -1.86 -9.76
C LYS A 51 -12.09 -1.75 -8.27
N GLU A 52 -12.27 -2.87 -7.58
CA GLU A 52 -12.57 -2.90 -6.15
C GLU A 52 -11.43 -2.28 -5.31
N TYR A 53 -10.19 -2.67 -5.59
CA TYR A 53 -9.01 -2.11 -4.91
C TYR A 53 -8.80 -0.63 -5.23
N ALA A 54 -8.96 -0.24 -6.48
CA ALA A 54 -8.86 1.16 -6.88
C ALA A 54 -9.97 2.01 -6.25
N ALA A 55 -11.19 1.50 -6.17
CA ALA A 55 -12.32 2.18 -5.52
C ALA A 55 -12.07 2.36 -4.01
N ALA A 56 -11.63 1.32 -3.31
CA ALA A 56 -11.30 1.37 -1.90
C ALA A 56 -10.16 2.38 -1.61
N LEU A 57 -9.11 2.36 -2.45
CA LEU A 57 -8.00 3.32 -2.35
C LEU A 57 -8.47 4.75 -2.57
N ARG A 58 -9.27 5.03 -3.61
CA ARG A 58 -9.83 6.36 -3.88
C ARG A 58 -10.66 6.86 -2.70
N ALA A 59 -11.58 6.03 -2.20
CA ALA A 59 -12.44 6.38 -1.07
C ALA A 59 -11.63 6.70 0.19
N ARG A 60 -10.62 5.89 0.50
CA ARG A 60 -9.77 6.11 1.67
C ARG A 60 -8.83 7.29 1.50
N LEU A 61 -8.22 7.45 0.32
CA LEU A 61 -7.31 8.56 0.03
C LEU A 61 -8.03 9.91 0.03
N ALA A 62 -9.31 9.93 -0.39
CA ALA A 62 -10.14 11.15 -0.40
C ALA A 62 -10.33 11.76 0.99
N THR A 63 -10.11 10.99 2.07
CA THR A 63 -10.08 11.52 3.44
C THR A 63 -8.78 12.26 3.80
N ARG A 64 -7.81 12.29 2.90
CA ARG A 64 -6.49 12.92 3.10
C ARG A 64 -6.16 13.95 2.02
N LEU A 65 -6.47 13.63 0.78
CA LEU A 65 -6.13 14.41 -0.42
C LEU A 65 -7.35 14.63 -1.29
N VAL A 66 -7.23 15.51 -2.27
CA VAL A 66 -8.21 15.64 -3.35
C VAL A 66 -7.97 14.53 -4.37
N VAL A 67 -8.94 13.65 -4.58
CA VAL A 67 -8.82 12.49 -5.47
C VAL A 67 -9.60 12.73 -6.75
N VAL A 68 -9.00 12.38 -7.89
CA VAL A 68 -9.68 12.42 -9.19
C VAL A 68 -10.60 11.21 -9.30
N PRO A 69 -11.92 11.41 -9.52
CA PRO A 69 -12.86 10.30 -9.70
C PRO A 69 -12.53 9.47 -10.95
N GLU A 70 -13.03 8.24 -10.97
CA GLU A 70 -12.91 7.38 -12.16
C GLU A 70 -13.65 7.98 -13.35
N GLY A 71 -13.03 7.91 -14.53
CA GLY A 71 -13.61 8.45 -15.78
C GLY A 71 -13.49 9.97 -15.94
N VAL A 72 -12.98 10.68 -14.92
CA VAL A 72 -12.72 12.13 -15.01
C VAL A 72 -11.31 12.38 -15.53
N THR A 73 -11.17 13.25 -16.52
CA THR A 73 -9.85 13.65 -17.03
C THR A 73 -9.06 14.35 -15.93
N PRO A 74 -7.85 13.87 -15.59
CA PRO A 74 -7.03 14.48 -14.57
C PRO A 74 -6.65 15.92 -14.96
N PRO A 75 -6.62 16.86 -14.01
CA PRO A 75 -6.08 18.18 -14.27
C PRO A 75 -4.56 18.12 -14.54
N VAL A 76 -4.06 19.12 -15.25
CA VAL A 76 -2.62 19.25 -15.51
C VAL A 76 -1.89 19.32 -14.17
N GLY A 77 -0.83 18.52 -14.02
CA GLY A 77 -0.06 18.45 -12.77
C GLY A 77 -0.64 17.52 -11.70
N ALA A 78 -1.73 16.80 -11.98
CA ALA A 78 -2.22 15.76 -11.07
C ALA A 78 -1.12 14.72 -10.80
N ALA A 79 -0.95 14.34 -9.53
CA ALA A 79 -0.07 13.23 -9.17
C ALA A 79 -0.76 11.88 -9.39
N GLU A 80 0.00 10.80 -9.51
CA GLU A 80 -0.50 9.44 -9.64
C GLU A 80 -0.05 8.60 -8.44
N LEU A 81 -1.01 8.03 -7.71
CA LEU A 81 -0.76 6.93 -6.80
C LEU A 81 -0.89 5.63 -7.58
N ARG A 82 0.25 5.06 -7.96
CA ARG A 82 0.34 3.78 -8.65
C ARG A 82 0.60 2.67 -7.64
N VAL A 83 -0.19 1.61 -7.73
CA VAL A 83 -0.03 0.41 -6.92
C VAL A 83 0.14 -0.79 -7.83
N ASP A 84 1.30 -1.41 -7.73
CA ASP A 84 1.64 -2.64 -8.46
C ASP A 84 1.51 -3.81 -7.49
N ILE A 85 0.43 -4.58 -7.60
CA ILE A 85 0.25 -5.82 -6.84
C ILE A 85 1.11 -6.89 -7.51
N ARG A 86 2.11 -7.39 -6.79
CA ARG A 86 3.09 -8.36 -7.29
C ARG A 86 2.62 -9.78 -7.08
N ASP A 87 1.92 -10.02 -6.00
CA ASP A 87 1.40 -11.33 -5.64
C ASP A 87 0.03 -11.16 -4.99
N LEU A 88 -0.92 -11.97 -5.43
CA LEU A 88 -2.25 -12.10 -4.85
C LEU A 88 -2.56 -13.61 -4.85
N SER A 89 -1.90 -14.30 -3.95
CA SER A 89 -2.08 -15.74 -3.78
C SER A 89 -3.10 -15.99 -2.69
N PRO A 90 -3.95 -17.02 -2.82
CA PRO A 90 -4.67 -17.51 -1.65
C PRO A 90 -3.63 -17.82 -0.57
N ALA A 91 -3.95 -17.49 0.68
CA ALA A 91 -3.05 -17.81 1.77
C ALA A 91 -2.59 -19.26 1.60
N PRO A 92 -1.30 -19.54 1.59
CA PRO A 92 -0.82 -20.90 1.42
C PRO A 92 -1.60 -21.75 2.41
N GLY A 93 -2.15 -22.85 1.91
CA GLY A 93 -2.80 -23.83 2.78
C GLY A 93 -1.91 -24.03 4.00
N PRO A 94 -2.39 -24.48 5.14
CA PRO A 94 -1.65 -24.41 6.38
C PRO A 94 -0.23 -24.94 6.14
N VAL A 95 0.74 -24.02 6.07
CA VAL A 95 2.12 -24.42 6.23
C VAL A 95 2.10 -25.09 7.59
N SER A 96 2.21 -26.41 7.59
CA SER A 96 2.14 -27.16 8.81
C SER A 96 3.09 -26.48 9.80
N PRO A 97 2.63 -26.08 11.00
CA PRO A 97 3.53 -25.53 12.01
C PRO A 97 4.75 -26.43 12.21
N ALA A 98 4.56 -27.73 11.99
CA ALA A 98 5.63 -28.73 11.97
C ALA A 98 6.66 -28.46 10.84
N LEU A 99 6.23 -28.04 9.66
CA LEU A 99 7.14 -27.74 8.57
C LEU A 99 7.94 -26.44 8.84
N VAL A 100 7.28 -25.41 9.38
CA VAL A 100 7.96 -24.16 9.79
C VAL A 100 8.97 -24.47 10.89
N GLY A 101 8.58 -25.25 11.88
CA GLY A 101 9.47 -25.69 12.94
C GLY A 101 10.64 -26.50 12.43
N ALA A 102 10.41 -27.46 11.54
CA ALA A 102 11.47 -28.30 10.98
C ALA A 102 12.47 -27.51 10.14
N THR A 103 12.02 -26.57 9.28
CA THR A 103 12.90 -25.77 8.44
C THR A 103 13.72 -24.76 9.28
N THR A 104 13.09 -24.11 10.26
CA THR A 104 13.80 -23.19 11.16
C THR A 104 14.78 -23.95 12.04
N GLY A 105 14.38 -25.07 12.61
CA GLY A 105 15.24 -25.91 13.43
C GLY A 105 16.45 -26.46 12.68
N ALA A 106 16.26 -26.92 11.45
CA ALA A 106 17.35 -27.37 10.59
C ALA A 106 18.34 -26.24 10.27
N ALA A 107 17.83 -25.05 9.92
CA ALA A 107 18.68 -23.90 9.61
C ALA A 107 19.51 -23.46 10.80
N VAL A 108 18.90 -23.36 11.99
CA VAL A 108 19.60 -22.96 13.23
C VAL A 108 20.59 -24.06 13.66
N GLY A 109 20.22 -25.32 13.58
CA GLY A 109 21.12 -26.41 13.90
C GLY A 109 22.37 -26.45 13.02
N ILE A 110 22.22 -26.24 11.69
CA ILE A 110 23.34 -26.13 10.76
C ILE A 110 24.24 -24.94 11.11
N LEU A 111 23.63 -23.78 11.40
CA LEU A 111 24.38 -22.57 11.74
C LEU A 111 25.17 -22.74 13.06
N SER A 112 24.52 -23.30 14.08
CA SER A 112 25.16 -23.59 15.38
C SER A 112 26.33 -24.56 15.24
N ALA A 113 26.16 -25.62 14.43
CA ALA A 113 27.25 -26.56 14.14
C ALA A 113 28.40 -25.90 13.37
N ALA A 114 28.10 -25.00 12.42
CA ALA A 114 29.10 -24.26 11.66
C ALA A 114 29.90 -23.28 12.53
N MET A 115 29.29 -22.74 13.60
CA MET A 115 29.95 -21.88 14.59
C MET A 115 30.74 -22.67 15.66
N GLY A 116 30.85 -23.97 15.52
CA GLY A 116 31.64 -24.83 16.38
C GLY A 116 30.90 -25.46 17.58
N ASN A 117 29.64 -25.16 17.77
CA ASN A 117 28.80 -25.77 18.81
C ASN A 117 28.14 -27.06 18.31
N ARG A 118 28.94 -28.07 18.02
CA ARG A 118 28.43 -29.34 17.45
C ARG A 118 27.56 -30.11 18.43
N GLU A 119 27.89 -30.08 19.72
CA GLU A 119 27.10 -30.80 20.74
C GLU A 119 25.77 -30.11 21.05
N GLY A 120 25.75 -28.77 21.03
CA GLY A 120 24.54 -27.98 21.25
C GLY A 120 23.64 -27.83 20.00
N ALA A 121 24.18 -28.05 18.80
CA ALA A 121 23.48 -27.79 17.54
C ALA A 121 22.13 -28.48 17.41
N PHE A 122 22.01 -29.70 17.92
CA PHE A 122 20.76 -30.46 17.93
C PHE A 122 19.70 -29.81 18.85
N PHE A 123 20.10 -29.44 20.06
CA PHE A 123 19.22 -28.81 21.03
C PHE A 123 18.81 -27.40 20.60
N ASP A 124 19.74 -26.61 20.06
CA ASP A 124 19.48 -25.29 19.50
C ASP A 124 18.47 -25.40 18.35
N GLY A 125 18.70 -26.31 17.41
CA GLY A 125 17.79 -26.56 16.31
C GLY A 125 16.40 -27.01 16.78
N LEU A 126 16.31 -27.92 17.73
CA LEU A 126 15.07 -28.41 18.28
C LEU A 126 14.30 -27.29 19.00
N PHE A 127 14.97 -26.53 19.85
CA PHE A 127 14.36 -25.43 20.62
C PHE A 127 13.80 -24.35 19.71
N TRP A 128 14.60 -23.83 18.79
CA TRP A 128 14.19 -22.80 17.87
C TRP A 128 13.14 -23.30 16.86
N GLY A 129 13.22 -24.56 16.46
CA GLY A 129 12.21 -25.20 15.62
C GLY A 129 10.86 -25.31 16.32
N MET A 130 10.83 -25.76 17.56
CA MET A 130 9.59 -25.84 18.36
C MET A 130 9.01 -24.44 18.61
N TRP A 131 9.85 -23.48 18.97
CA TRP A 131 9.43 -22.10 19.21
C TRP A 131 8.84 -21.47 17.94
N ALA A 132 9.52 -21.55 16.79
CA ALA A 132 9.03 -21.02 15.52
C ALA A 132 7.73 -21.72 15.07
N GLY A 133 7.64 -23.02 15.26
CA GLY A 133 6.42 -23.78 14.96
C GLY A 133 5.24 -23.37 15.84
N SER A 134 5.47 -23.14 17.14
CA SER A 134 4.41 -22.68 18.05
C SER A 134 3.95 -21.25 17.73
N GLN A 135 4.88 -20.35 17.43
CA GLN A 135 4.54 -18.98 16.99
C GLN A 135 3.76 -18.95 15.67
N ALA A 136 4.15 -19.80 14.72
CA ALA A 136 3.41 -19.94 13.45
C ALA A 136 1.99 -20.45 13.66
N ALA A 137 1.80 -21.43 14.57
CA ALA A 137 0.49 -21.94 14.94
C ALA A 137 -0.37 -20.88 15.62
N GLU A 138 0.19 -20.18 16.60
CA GLU A 138 -0.53 -19.15 17.36
C GLU A 138 -0.94 -17.97 16.46
N ASN A 139 -0.05 -17.48 15.60
CA ASN A 139 -0.36 -16.39 14.68
C ASN A 139 -1.43 -16.80 13.67
N ARG A 140 -1.38 -18.02 13.17
CA ARG A 140 -2.40 -18.57 12.28
C ARG A 140 -3.75 -18.63 12.96
N ASP A 141 -3.81 -19.23 14.14
CA ASP A 141 -5.06 -19.42 14.87
C ASP A 141 -5.68 -18.07 15.24
N ARG A 142 -4.88 -17.10 15.68
CA ARG A 142 -5.34 -15.73 15.96
C ARG A 142 -5.94 -15.06 14.73
N THR A 143 -5.30 -15.20 13.56
CA THR A 143 -5.77 -14.57 12.32
C THR A 143 -7.06 -15.22 11.85
N GLU A 144 -7.12 -16.55 11.79
CA GLU A 144 -8.31 -17.28 11.39
C GLU A 144 -9.47 -17.06 12.37
N TRP A 145 -9.18 -17.02 13.67
CA TRP A 145 -10.19 -16.73 14.69
C TRP A 145 -10.72 -15.31 14.59
N ARG A 146 -9.82 -14.34 14.38
CA ARG A 146 -10.18 -12.92 14.31
C ARG A 146 -11.01 -12.61 13.07
N LEU A 147 -10.57 -13.07 11.89
CA LEU A 147 -11.22 -12.76 10.63
C LEU A 147 -12.34 -13.74 10.27
N GLY A 148 -12.27 -14.96 10.78
CA GLY A 148 -13.21 -16.02 10.45
C GLY A 148 -13.01 -16.64 9.06
N TYR A 149 -11.99 -16.21 8.32
CA TYR A 149 -11.58 -16.74 7.02
C TYR A 149 -10.07 -16.53 6.83
N ARG A 150 -9.51 -17.12 5.78
CA ARG A 150 -8.11 -16.94 5.41
C ARG A 150 -7.98 -15.87 4.35
N PRO A 151 -7.40 -14.71 4.68
CA PRO A 151 -7.17 -13.67 3.69
C PRO A 151 -6.07 -14.11 2.71
N PRO A 152 -6.08 -13.60 1.46
CA PRO A 152 -5.00 -13.81 0.53
C PRO A 152 -3.72 -13.11 1.01
N VAL A 153 -2.60 -13.60 0.52
CA VAL A 153 -1.31 -12.91 0.67
C VAL A 153 -1.24 -11.83 -0.40
N ILE A 154 -1.26 -10.58 0.03
CA ILE A 154 -1.17 -9.41 -0.86
C ILE A 154 0.21 -8.79 -0.71
N ARG A 155 1.04 -8.93 -1.73
CA ARG A 155 2.32 -8.23 -1.84
C ARG A 155 2.21 -7.17 -2.90
N ALA A 156 2.46 -5.94 -2.52
CA ALA A 156 2.36 -4.81 -3.43
C ALA A 156 3.45 -3.78 -3.20
N GLU A 157 3.68 -2.98 -4.22
CA GLU A 157 4.49 -1.79 -4.14
C GLU A 157 3.63 -0.59 -4.53
N ALA A 158 3.58 0.40 -3.67
CA ALA A 158 2.86 1.65 -3.91
C ALA A 158 3.86 2.77 -4.18
N ARG A 159 3.58 3.60 -5.21
CA ARG A 159 4.41 4.73 -5.62
C ARG A 159 3.57 5.96 -5.81
N LEU A 160 4.01 7.09 -5.28
CA LEU A 160 3.43 8.40 -5.60
C LEU A 160 4.32 9.08 -6.63
N ILE A 161 3.78 9.35 -7.80
CA ILE A 161 4.50 9.86 -8.97
C ILE A 161 3.94 11.25 -9.31
N GLN A 162 4.82 12.22 -9.50
CA GLN A 162 4.44 13.55 -9.96
C GLN A 162 4.88 13.73 -11.42
N PRO A 163 4.01 14.25 -12.31
CA PRO A 163 4.37 14.49 -13.70
C PRO A 163 5.59 15.39 -13.81
N GLY A 164 6.52 15.01 -14.70
CA GLY A 164 7.77 15.77 -14.92
C GLY A 164 8.89 15.43 -13.94
N ASN A 165 8.64 14.65 -12.90
CA ASN A 165 9.69 14.15 -12.03
C ASN A 165 10.05 12.70 -12.42
N PRO A 166 11.31 12.39 -12.77
CA PRO A 166 11.73 11.04 -13.14
C PRO A 166 11.71 10.06 -11.96
N GLU A 167 11.82 10.59 -10.75
CA GLU A 167 11.80 9.78 -9.53
C GLU A 167 10.45 9.89 -8.83
N PRO A 168 9.92 8.78 -8.29
CA PRO A 168 8.72 8.84 -7.47
C PRO A 168 8.98 9.68 -6.21
N LEU A 169 7.98 10.48 -5.80
CA LEU A 169 8.03 11.24 -4.56
C LEU A 169 8.06 10.31 -3.33
N TRP A 170 7.42 9.16 -3.47
CA TRP A 170 7.28 8.19 -2.40
C TRP A 170 7.16 6.79 -2.96
N VAL A 171 7.76 5.83 -2.24
CA VAL A 171 7.68 4.39 -2.56
C VAL A 171 7.52 3.64 -1.25
N ALA A 172 6.57 2.71 -1.20
CA ALA A 172 6.39 1.81 -0.08
C ALA A 172 6.13 0.38 -0.55
N SER A 173 6.77 -0.57 0.11
CA SER A 173 6.44 -1.99 0.00
C SER A 173 5.35 -2.32 1.01
N ILE A 174 4.27 -2.93 0.56
CA ILE A 174 3.13 -3.29 1.41
C ILE A 174 3.29 -4.74 1.84
N ASP A 175 3.36 -4.93 3.14
CA ASP A 175 3.49 -6.24 3.77
C ASP A 175 2.13 -6.91 3.91
N PRO A 176 2.00 -8.20 3.56
CA PRO A 176 0.76 -8.96 3.73
C PRO A 176 0.20 -8.96 5.16
N TYR A 177 1.07 -9.05 6.16
CA TYR A 177 0.63 -9.07 7.56
C TYR A 177 -0.03 -7.76 7.98
N GLU A 178 0.49 -6.62 7.53
CA GLU A 178 -0.13 -5.32 7.81
C GLU A 178 -1.53 -5.21 7.19
N VAL A 179 -1.72 -5.78 6.00
CA VAL A 179 -3.04 -5.81 5.35
C VAL A 179 -4.02 -6.63 6.18
N VAL A 180 -3.60 -7.83 6.62
CA VAL A 180 -4.42 -8.70 7.48
C VAL A 180 -4.78 -8.01 8.80
N GLU A 181 -3.84 -7.33 9.44
CA GLU A 181 -4.10 -6.58 10.68
C GLU A 181 -5.07 -5.41 10.48
N ALA A 182 -5.08 -4.83 9.29
CA ALA A 182 -5.95 -3.71 8.95
C ALA A 182 -7.36 -4.12 8.49
N MET A 183 -7.61 -5.42 8.28
CA MET A 183 -8.93 -5.93 7.89
C MET A 183 -9.88 -6.02 9.07
N ASP A 184 -11.16 -5.76 8.83
CA ASP A 184 -12.19 -5.98 9.83
C ASP A 184 -12.72 -7.42 9.77
N PRO A 185 -13.11 -8.00 10.91
CA PRO A 185 -13.75 -9.33 10.93
C PRO A 185 -15.06 -9.29 10.13
N LEU A 186 -15.29 -10.32 9.34
CA LEU A 186 -16.57 -10.47 8.64
C LEU A 186 -17.70 -10.77 9.63
N PRO A 187 -18.89 -10.19 9.43
CA PRO A 187 -20.06 -10.56 10.22
C PRO A 187 -20.35 -12.05 10.15
N ALA A 188 -20.90 -12.61 11.22
CA ALA A 188 -21.34 -13.99 11.24
C ALA A 188 -22.34 -14.26 10.10
N GLY A 189 -22.11 -15.32 9.32
CA GLY A 189 -22.94 -15.68 8.14
C GLY A 189 -22.48 -15.07 6.81
N SER A 190 -21.44 -14.23 6.78
CA SER A 190 -20.90 -13.66 5.55
C SER A 190 -19.63 -14.36 5.05
N ARG A 191 -19.27 -15.48 5.67
CA ARG A 191 -18.00 -16.19 5.40
C ARG A 191 -17.92 -16.85 4.02
N ASP A 192 -19.09 -17.15 3.42
CA ASP A 192 -19.20 -17.77 2.11
C ASP A 192 -19.49 -16.72 1.00
N ASP A 193 -19.56 -15.43 1.37
CA ASP A 193 -19.80 -14.35 0.42
C ASP A 193 -18.45 -13.82 -0.08
N GLU A 194 -18.00 -14.35 -1.20
CA GLU A 194 -16.74 -13.95 -1.84
C GLU A 194 -16.70 -12.44 -2.18
N GLY A 195 -17.83 -11.84 -2.49
CA GLY A 195 -17.90 -10.40 -2.80
C GLY A 195 -17.58 -9.56 -1.57
N ARG A 196 -18.12 -9.90 -0.40
CA ARG A 196 -17.83 -9.23 0.86
C ARG A 196 -16.41 -9.46 1.36
N ILE A 197 -15.90 -10.68 1.16
CA ILE A 197 -14.50 -11.01 1.50
C ILE A 197 -13.59 -10.08 0.71
N ARG A 198 -13.75 -9.98 -0.61
CA ARG A 198 -12.93 -9.11 -1.47
C ARG A 198 -13.04 -7.64 -1.12
N GLU A 199 -14.26 -7.18 -0.83
CA GLU A 199 -14.47 -5.79 -0.42
C GLU A 199 -13.69 -5.46 0.86
N GLU A 200 -13.70 -6.36 1.84
CA GLU A 200 -12.98 -6.13 3.10
C GLU A 200 -11.46 -6.21 2.94
N GLU A 201 -10.98 -7.12 2.10
CA GLU A 201 -9.58 -7.18 1.70
C GLU A 201 -9.12 -5.89 1.02
N ALA A 202 -9.90 -5.37 0.08
CA ALA A 202 -9.62 -4.11 -0.59
C ALA A 202 -9.61 -2.93 0.39
N LYS A 203 -10.52 -2.90 1.36
CA LYS A 203 -10.54 -1.88 2.43
C LYS A 203 -9.33 -1.98 3.35
N GLY A 204 -8.96 -3.19 3.79
CA GLY A 204 -7.76 -3.42 4.60
C GLY A 204 -6.50 -2.95 3.90
N PHE A 205 -6.35 -3.32 2.64
CA PHE A 205 -5.26 -2.88 1.79
C PHE A 205 -5.20 -1.35 1.66
N ALA A 206 -6.33 -0.70 1.37
CA ALA A 206 -6.41 0.75 1.25
C ALA A 206 -6.05 1.45 2.58
N ARG A 207 -6.43 0.88 3.73
CA ARG A 207 -6.06 1.41 5.06
C ARG A 207 -4.55 1.43 5.25
N VAL A 208 -3.86 0.36 4.86
CA VAL A 208 -2.39 0.26 4.99
C VAL A 208 -1.68 1.26 4.09
N VAL A 209 -2.02 1.29 2.79
CA VAL A 209 -1.38 2.20 1.81
C VAL A 209 -1.55 3.66 2.25
N VAL A 210 -2.80 4.06 2.59
CA VAL A 210 -3.07 5.45 2.96
C VAL A 210 -2.50 5.80 4.33
N ARG A 211 -2.44 4.86 5.29
CA ARG A 211 -1.78 5.06 6.57
C ARG A 211 -0.30 5.37 6.37
N ARG A 212 0.44 4.52 5.66
CA ARG A 212 1.87 4.72 5.37
C ARG A 212 2.13 6.03 4.64
N LEU A 213 1.36 6.32 3.60
CA LEU A 213 1.47 7.59 2.89
C LEU A 213 1.24 8.79 3.83
N SER A 214 0.23 8.69 4.71
CA SER A 214 -0.12 9.76 5.63
C SER A 214 0.92 9.97 6.72
N GLU A 215 1.56 8.90 7.21
CA GLU A 215 2.65 8.96 8.19
C GLU A 215 3.87 9.66 7.59
N ASP A 216 4.28 9.26 6.39
CA ASP A 216 5.47 9.80 5.71
C ASP A 216 5.29 11.27 5.28
N PHE A 217 4.07 11.67 4.90
CA PHE A 217 3.76 13.04 4.50
C PHE A 217 3.07 13.87 5.60
N HIS A 218 2.89 13.34 6.81
CA HIS A 218 2.21 14.00 7.93
C HIS A 218 0.82 14.53 7.59
N MET A 219 0.04 13.78 6.81
CA MET A 219 -1.27 14.20 6.33
C MET A 219 -2.35 14.03 7.41
N LEU A 220 -3.10 15.09 7.66
CA LEU A 220 -4.24 15.03 8.56
C LEU A 220 -5.48 14.45 7.86
N ALA A 221 -6.27 13.67 8.62
CA ALA A 221 -7.55 13.21 8.14
C ALA A 221 -8.57 14.36 8.14
N VAL A 222 -9.42 14.39 7.12
CA VAL A 222 -10.60 15.23 7.09
C VAL A 222 -11.86 14.37 7.19
N THR A 223 -12.93 14.93 7.75
CA THR A 223 -14.18 14.19 7.95
C THR A 223 -14.87 13.90 6.62
N GLU A 224 -14.83 14.86 5.69
CA GLU A 224 -15.47 14.75 4.39
C GLU A 224 -14.49 14.29 3.33
N GLN A 225 -14.95 13.40 2.45
CA GLN A 225 -14.16 12.96 1.31
C GLN A 225 -14.05 14.06 0.26
N ARG A 226 -12.84 14.33 -0.22
CA ARG A 226 -12.55 15.38 -1.19
C ARG A 226 -12.28 14.79 -2.57
N PHE A 227 -13.19 15.07 -3.50
CA PHE A 227 -13.04 14.68 -4.89
C PHE A 227 -12.86 15.91 -5.79
N TYR A 228 -12.02 15.76 -6.80
CA TYR A 228 -11.82 16.77 -7.81
C TYR A 228 -13.11 16.98 -8.63
N GLN A 229 -13.51 18.24 -8.74
CA GLN A 229 -14.62 18.64 -9.60
C GLN A 229 -14.03 19.41 -10.79
N PRO A 230 -14.22 18.92 -12.03
CA PRO A 230 -13.79 19.66 -13.20
C PRO A 230 -14.53 21.00 -13.27
N PRO A 231 -13.88 22.07 -13.72
CA PRO A 231 -14.55 23.35 -13.93
C PRO A 231 -15.72 23.16 -14.90
N PRO A 232 -16.84 23.89 -14.71
CA PRO A 232 -17.97 23.80 -15.60
C PRO A 232 -17.51 24.06 -17.04
N ALA A 233 -17.98 23.24 -17.98
CA ALA A 233 -17.69 23.43 -19.38
C ALA A 233 -18.08 24.88 -19.76
N LYS A 234 -17.14 25.62 -20.31
CA LYS A 234 -17.46 26.95 -20.86
C LYS A 234 -18.60 26.74 -21.83
N PRO A 235 -19.71 27.52 -21.71
CA PRO A 235 -20.77 27.45 -22.71
C PRO A 235 -20.12 27.68 -24.07
N GLU A 236 -20.25 26.69 -24.94
CA GLU A 236 -19.83 26.87 -26.35
C GLU A 236 -20.49 28.15 -26.82
N ALA A 237 -19.64 29.14 -27.16
CA ALA A 237 -20.12 30.39 -27.70
C ALA A 237 -20.98 29.99 -28.91
N SER A 238 -22.28 30.08 -28.74
CA SER A 238 -23.25 29.79 -29.80
C SER A 238 -22.74 30.51 -31.04
N LEU A 239 -22.31 29.72 -32.03
CA LEU A 239 -22.00 30.26 -33.34
C LEU A 239 -23.25 31.01 -33.80
N GLN A 240 -23.28 32.31 -33.48
CA GLN A 240 -24.28 33.20 -34.01
C GLN A 240 -24.11 33.11 -35.51
N THR A 241 -25.00 32.33 -36.11
CA THR A 241 -25.18 32.25 -37.57
C THR A 241 -25.37 33.68 -38.02
N ALA A 242 -24.36 34.26 -38.66
CA ALA A 242 -24.43 35.59 -39.24
C ALA A 242 -25.67 35.62 -40.17
N PRO A 243 -26.52 36.65 -40.08
CA PRO A 243 -27.69 36.74 -40.91
C PRO A 243 -27.25 36.76 -42.38
N ARG A 244 -27.74 35.77 -43.14
CA ARG A 244 -27.56 35.64 -44.58
C ARG A 244 -28.17 36.90 -45.21
N LYS A 245 -27.33 37.80 -45.70
CA LYS A 245 -27.80 38.92 -46.53
C LYS A 245 -28.51 38.32 -47.73
N GLU A 246 -29.83 38.45 -47.73
CA GLU A 246 -30.64 38.25 -48.94
C GLU A 246 -30.15 39.29 -49.96
N GLN A 247 -29.60 38.79 -51.06
CA GLN A 247 -29.41 39.58 -52.26
C GLN A 247 -30.79 39.66 -52.94
N GLU A 248 -31.41 40.85 -52.91
CA GLU A 248 -32.53 41.21 -53.78
C GLU A 248 -32.06 41.30 -55.22
N PRO A 249 -32.96 40.98 -56.21
CA PRO A 249 -32.69 40.92 -57.64
C PRO A 249 -32.47 42.28 -58.31
#